data_8281e071c6cf4f5559eb525c83a66bcb
#
_entry.id   8281e071c6cf4f5559eb525c83a66bcb
#
_cell.length_a   1.000
_cell.length_b   1.000
_cell.length_c   1.000
_cell.angle_alpha   90.00
_cell.angle_beta   90.00
_cell.angle_gamma   90.00
#
_symmetry.space_group_name_H-M   'P 1'
#
loop_
_entity.id
_entity.type
_entity.pdbx_description
1 polymer ?
#
loop_
_entity_poly.entity_id
_entity_poly.type
_entity_poly.pdbx_seq_one_letter_code
_entity_poly.pdbx_strand_id
1 'polypeptide(L)'
;MNRSAGILLPLSSLPSKYGIGCFSKSAYEFVDWLKEAGQSYWQILPLGPTSYGDSPYQSFSTFAGNPYFISLEALIEEGVLTKEECDAVDFGKKERDIDYEKLYLGRYPLLRKAYERSHIHENPDYQKFVAENSWWLSDYALFMAVKDRFDGVEWTKWAEDIRLRWGNAMDYYRRELYFDIEFQQYLQYQFYRQWNQLKTYANERGIQLIGDIPIYVSMDSADAWAHPELFQLDSENVPVAVAGCPPDGFSADGQLWGNPLYRWEYHRKTGYQWWISRLAHCFRLYDVVRIDHFRGFDEYYSIPYGETSAIHGHWEKGPGIDLFRKVEQALGWKQVIAEDLGYVTDSVRRLVQESGFPGMKVLEFAFDSRDSGCANDYLPHNYPENSVAYTGTHDNETLAGWWKSITPAEQKMARDYLCDQYTPQSKLGKSFISLILRSRAALCVIPIQDYMGLDNRSRINKPSTVGTNWRWRLGENDLTEDLKDEIRGMTLRYGRMNWG
;
A
#
# COMPACT_ATOMS: atom_id res chain seq x y z
N MET A 1 10.40 -2.16 18.01
CA MET A 1 9.26 -1.20 18.24
C MET A 1 8.95 -1.17 19.73
N ASN A 2 8.53 -0.02 20.26
CA ASN A 2 8.03 0.09 21.63
C ASN A 2 6.53 -0.28 21.67
N ARG A 3 6.02 -0.58 22.88
CA ARG A 3 4.60 -0.85 23.09
C ARG A 3 3.76 0.38 22.69
N SER A 4 3.00 0.29 21.61
CA SER A 4 2.33 1.42 20.98
C SER A 4 1.08 1.01 20.21
N ALA A 5 0.31 1.99 19.75
CA ALA A 5 -0.86 1.79 18.91
C ALA A 5 -0.84 2.71 17.67
N GLY A 6 -1.54 2.31 16.65
CA GLY A 6 -1.72 3.05 15.42
C GLY A 6 -3.08 2.76 14.78
N ILE A 7 -3.41 3.56 13.78
CA ILE A 7 -4.63 3.41 12.99
C ILE A 7 -4.26 3.12 11.54
N LEU A 8 -4.95 2.13 10.95
CA LEU A 8 -4.92 1.88 9.52
C LEU A 8 -6.04 2.69 8.85
N LEU A 9 -5.66 3.59 7.98
CA LEU A 9 -6.56 4.36 7.12
C LEU A 9 -5.83 4.71 5.82
N PRO A 10 -6.27 4.20 4.66
CA PRO A 10 -5.71 4.63 3.38
C PRO A 10 -5.80 6.15 3.23
N LEU A 11 -4.76 6.77 2.65
CA LEU A 11 -4.79 8.21 2.36
C LEU A 11 -5.99 8.58 1.48
N SER A 12 -6.28 7.74 0.48
CA SER A 12 -7.44 7.87 -0.42
C SER A 12 -8.78 7.89 0.31
N SER A 13 -8.85 7.30 1.51
CA SER A 13 -10.06 7.22 2.34
C SER A 13 -10.31 8.44 3.21
N LEU A 14 -9.47 9.45 3.20
CA LEU A 14 -9.72 10.72 3.87
C LEU A 14 -10.85 11.52 3.17
N PRO A 15 -11.59 12.34 3.91
CA PRO A 15 -12.57 13.25 3.32
C PRO A 15 -11.91 14.20 2.33
N SER A 16 -12.58 14.49 1.23
CA SER A 16 -12.11 15.46 0.25
C SER A 16 -13.25 15.99 -0.60
N LYS A 17 -13.24 17.27 -0.87
CA LYS A 17 -14.15 17.92 -1.79
C LYS A 17 -13.95 17.46 -3.24
N TYR A 18 -12.72 17.09 -3.60
CA TYR A 18 -12.32 16.81 -4.98
C TYR A 18 -12.10 15.31 -5.26
N GLY A 19 -12.99 14.48 -4.72
CA GLY A 19 -13.23 13.10 -5.17
C GLY A 19 -12.39 12.02 -4.51
N ILE A 20 -11.24 12.33 -3.90
CA ILE A 20 -10.35 11.35 -3.24
C ILE A 20 -9.59 12.03 -2.11
N GLY A 21 -9.32 11.30 -1.02
CA GLY A 21 -8.39 11.75 0.00
C GLY A 21 -7.01 12.01 -0.59
N CYS A 22 -6.41 13.13 -0.22
CA CYS A 22 -5.13 13.59 -0.78
C CYS A 22 -4.35 14.41 0.25
N PHE A 23 -3.25 15.03 -0.14
CA PHE A 23 -2.40 15.86 0.74
C PHE A 23 -3.04 17.22 1.08
N SER A 24 -4.34 17.21 1.32
CA SER A 24 -5.15 18.37 1.65
C SER A 24 -5.25 18.58 3.17
N LYS A 25 -5.96 19.63 3.56
CA LYS A 25 -6.21 19.99 4.96
C LYS A 25 -6.67 18.79 5.81
N SER A 26 -7.53 17.92 5.26
CA SER A 26 -8.03 16.74 5.98
C SER A 26 -6.94 15.75 6.41
N ALA A 27 -5.84 15.66 5.66
CA ALA A 27 -4.71 14.83 6.05
C ALA A 27 -3.95 15.40 7.25
N TYR A 28 -3.75 16.71 7.30
CA TYR A 28 -3.14 17.40 8.43
C TYR A 28 -4.04 17.33 9.67
N GLU A 29 -5.32 17.55 9.52
CA GLU A 29 -6.32 17.42 10.60
C GLU A 29 -6.37 15.99 11.14
N PHE A 30 -6.24 14.98 10.29
CA PHE A 30 -6.17 13.59 10.73
C PHE A 30 -4.90 13.30 11.55
N VAL A 31 -3.77 13.87 11.18
CA VAL A 31 -2.53 13.77 11.99
C VAL A 31 -2.72 14.37 13.37
N ASP A 32 -3.34 15.56 13.47
CA ASP A 32 -3.64 16.20 14.76
C ASP A 32 -4.61 15.34 15.59
N TRP A 33 -5.65 14.82 14.95
CA TRP A 33 -6.61 13.92 15.58
C TRP A 33 -5.96 12.63 16.11
N LEU A 34 -5.03 12.04 15.35
CA LEU A 34 -4.25 10.86 15.79
C LEU A 34 -3.43 11.16 17.04
N LYS A 35 -2.74 12.29 17.07
CA LYS A 35 -1.96 12.73 18.22
C LYS A 35 -2.88 12.88 19.45
N GLU A 36 -4.00 13.55 19.31
CA GLU A 36 -4.97 13.75 20.39
C GLU A 36 -5.61 12.44 20.84
N ALA A 37 -5.82 11.47 19.91
CA ALA A 37 -6.25 10.11 20.23
C ALA A 37 -5.16 9.23 20.86
N GLY A 38 -3.95 9.78 21.08
CA GLY A 38 -2.82 9.07 21.69
C GLY A 38 -2.15 8.02 20.84
N GLN A 39 -2.30 8.11 19.52
CA GLN A 39 -1.71 7.17 18.58
C GLN A 39 -0.25 7.52 18.29
N SER A 40 0.56 6.51 17.89
CA SER A 40 1.94 6.69 17.49
C SER A 40 2.14 6.46 15.99
N TYR A 41 1.22 5.76 15.34
CA TYR A 41 1.39 5.34 13.95
C TYR A 41 0.12 5.59 13.12
N TRP A 42 0.35 6.00 11.88
CA TRP A 42 -0.63 5.99 10.81
C TRP A 42 -0.18 5.00 9.73
N GLN A 43 -0.91 3.91 9.55
CA GLN A 43 -0.65 2.97 8.46
C GLN A 43 -1.48 3.32 7.24
N ILE A 44 -0.81 3.45 6.11
CA ILE A 44 -1.40 3.74 4.80
C ILE A 44 -1.12 2.59 3.83
N LEU A 45 -1.77 2.63 2.67
CA LEU A 45 -1.51 1.71 1.57
C LEU A 45 -0.43 2.26 0.63
N PRO A 46 0.07 1.47 -0.35
CA PRO A 46 1.06 1.95 -1.31
C PRO A 46 0.64 3.25 -1.99
N LEU A 47 1.57 4.19 -2.13
CA LEU A 47 1.33 5.52 -2.69
C LEU A 47 1.62 5.64 -4.19
N GLY A 48 1.92 4.53 -4.86
CA GLY A 48 2.24 4.52 -6.30
C GLY A 48 1.03 4.82 -7.20
N PRO A 49 1.28 5.26 -8.44
CA PRO A 49 0.22 5.47 -9.42
C PRO A 49 -0.50 4.16 -9.72
N THR A 50 -1.83 4.18 -9.70
CA THR A 50 -2.66 3.00 -9.91
C THR A 50 -2.89 2.74 -11.40
N SER A 51 -2.94 1.44 -11.75
CA SER A 51 -3.31 0.97 -13.07
C SER A 51 -4.79 0.56 -13.13
N TYR A 52 -5.17 -0.23 -14.13
CA TYR A 52 -6.51 -0.79 -14.23
C TYR A 52 -6.89 -1.58 -12.97
N GLY A 53 -8.15 -1.39 -12.50
CA GLY A 53 -8.66 -2.00 -11.29
C GLY A 53 -8.39 -1.21 -10.01
N ASP A 54 -7.75 -0.04 -10.12
CA ASP A 54 -7.54 0.96 -9.07
C ASP A 54 -6.74 0.45 -7.85
N SER A 55 -6.14 -0.74 -7.96
CA SER A 55 -5.39 -1.34 -6.89
C SER A 55 -4.05 -0.62 -6.64
N PRO A 56 -3.77 -0.17 -5.41
CA PRO A 56 -2.48 0.42 -5.08
C PRO A 56 -1.32 -0.60 -5.14
N TYR A 57 -1.62 -1.90 -5.21
CA TYR A 57 -0.63 -2.98 -5.34
C TYR A 57 -0.27 -3.31 -6.80
N GLN A 58 -0.96 -2.69 -7.77
CA GLN A 58 -0.67 -2.79 -9.19
C GLN A 58 -0.31 -1.39 -9.70
N SER A 59 0.97 -1.04 -9.62
CA SER A 59 1.45 0.30 -9.93
C SER A 59 2.26 0.34 -11.22
N PHE A 60 2.19 1.46 -11.93
CA PHE A 60 3.05 1.74 -13.10
C PHE A 60 4.52 1.99 -12.72
N SER A 61 4.83 2.14 -11.45
CA SER A 61 6.21 2.32 -10.97
C SER A 61 6.31 2.02 -9.47
N THR A 62 7.42 1.41 -9.07
CA THR A 62 7.76 1.21 -7.65
C THR A 62 8.33 2.47 -6.97
N PHE A 63 8.68 3.50 -7.76
CA PHE A 63 9.31 4.74 -7.28
C PHE A 63 8.39 5.95 -7.37
N ALA A 64 7.46 5.99 -8.32
CA ALA A 64 6.59 7.12 -8.54
C ALA A 64 5.46 7.22 -7.53
N GLY A 65 5.02 8.45 -7.26
CA GLY A 65 3.83 8.73 -6.47
C GLY A 65 2.58 8.91 -7.33
N ASN A 66 1.42 8.61 -6.75
CA ASN A 66 0.13 8.72 -7.42
C ASN A 66 -0.31 10.18 -7.55
N PRO A 67 -0.50 10.71 -8.77
CA PRO A 67 -0.95 12.09 -8.98
C PRO A 67 -2.32 12.41 -8.36
N TYR A 68 -3.14 11.40 -8.07
CA TYR A 68 -4.40 11.62 -7.38
C TYR A 68 -4.24 12.15 -5.95
N PHE A 69 -3.09 11.97 -5.33
CA PHE A 69 -2.82 12.50 -4.00
C PHE A 69 -2.33 13.94 -3.96
N ILE A 70 -2.05 14.55 -5.11
CA ILE A 70 -1.72 15.99 -5.19
C ILE A 70 -2.95 16.79 -4.78
N SER A 71 -2.82 17.68 -3.81
CA SER A 71 -3.90 18.58 -3.37
C SER A 71 -4.20 19.64 -4.41
N LEU A 72 -5.44 19.69 -4.88
CA LEU A 72 -5.89 20.78 -5.75
C LEU A 72 -6.00 22.10 -5.00
N GLU A 73 -6.34 22.05 -3.70
CA GLU A 73 -6.36 23.22 -2.82
C GLU A 73 -4.97 23.88 -2.75
N ALA A 74 -3.92 23.09 -2.61
CA ALA A 74 -2.55 23.61 -2.62
C ALA A 74 -2.20 24.29 -3.96
N LEU A 75 -2.65 23.71 -5.08
CA LEU A 75 -2.45 24.32 -6.42
C LEU A 75 -3.27 25.61 -6.63
N ILE A 76 -4.42 25.72 -5.96
CA ILE A 76 -5.21 26.97 -5.91
C ILE A 76 -4.44 28.03 -5.10
N GLU A 77 -3.91 27.67 -3.94
CA GLU A 77 -3.11 28.57 -3.11
C GLU A 77 -1.83 29.05 -3.82
N GLU A 78 -1.24 28.22 -4.66
CA GLU A 78 -0.10 28.57 -5.52
C GLU A 78 -0.49 29.47 -6.71
N GLY A 79 -1.80 29.66 -6.96
CA GLY A 79 -2.30 30.51 -8.05
C GLY A 79 -2.23 29.88 -9.44
N VAL A 80 -1.93 28.58 -9.55
CA VAL A 80 -1.89 27.85 -10.84
C VAL A 80 -3.24 27.24 -11.22
N LEU A 81 -4.17 27.14 -10.26
CA LEU A 81 -5.58 26.81 -10.49
C LEU A 81 -6.46 27.84 -9.80
N THR A 82 -7.73 27.91 -10.22
CA THR A 82 -8.74 28.67 -9.48
C THR A 82 -9.74 27.73 -8.83
N LYS A 83 -10.38 28.23 -7.77
CA LYS A 83 -11.41 27.48 -7.05
C LYS A 83 -12.58 27.15 -7.98
N GLU A 84 -12.98 28.09 -8.82
CA GLU A 84 -14.08 27.97 -9.78
C GLU A 84 -13.81 26.88 -10.81
N GLU A 85 -12.57 26.75 -11.29
CA GLU A 85 -12.18 25.68 -12.22
C GLU A 85 -12.29 24.31 -11.56
N CYS A 86 -11.82 24.18 -10.33
CA CYS A 86 -11.92 22.90 -9.60
C CYS A 86 -13.35 22.55 -9.22
N ASP A 87 -14.16 23.55 -8.81
CA ASP A 87 -15.56 23.38 -8.42
C ASP A 87 -16.47 23.06 -9.61
N ALA A 88 -16.07 23.39 -10.83
CA ALA A 88 -16.81 23.06 -12.05
C ALA A 88 -16.72 21.61 -12.48
N VAL A 89 -15.79 20.83 -11.91
CA VAL A 89 -15.55 19.43 -12.27
C VAL A 89 -16.41 18.50 -11.40
N ASP A 90 -17.07 17.53 -12.04
CA ASP A 90 -17.83 16.49 -11.35
C ASP A 90 -16.89 15.33 -10.95
N PHE A 91 -16.56 15.22 -9.67
CA PHE A 91 -15.78 14.13 -9.08
C PHE A 91 -16.63 12.99 -8.48
N GLY A 92 -17.91 12.93 -8.77
CA GLY A 92 -18.85 11.98 -8.20
C GLY A 92 -19.73 12.60 -7.11
N LYS A 93 -20.88 11.98 -6.88
CA LYS A 93 -21.92 12.49 -5.97
C LYS A 93 -21.92 11.80 -4.61
N LYS A 94 -21.21 10.68 -4.47
CA LYS A 94 -21.18 9.90 -3.23
C LYS A 94 -20.01 10.34 -2.37
N GLU A 95 -20.31 10.87 -1.21
CA GLU A 95 -19.31 11.31 -0.24
C GLU A 95 -18.36 10.18 0.19
N ARG A 96 -18.90 8.97 0.35
CA ARG A 96 -18.20 7.80 0.90
C ARG A 96 -17.69 6.82 -0.14
N ASP A 97 -17.64 7.21 -1.41
CA ASP A 97 -17.25 6.33 -2.51
C ASP A 97 -16.43 7.11 -3.54
N ILE A 98 -15.29 6.57 -3.92
CA ILE A 98 -14.42 7.15 -4.95
C ILE A 98 -14.94 6.69 -6.32
N ASP A 99 -15.20 7.65 -7.20
CA ASP A 99 -15.50 7.41 -8.60
C ASP A 99 -14.22 7.60 -9.43
N TYR A 100 -13.49 6.52 -9.65
CA TYR A 100 -12.17 6.58 -10.32
C TYR A 100 -12.26 7.03 -11.77
N GLU A 101 -13.35 6.74 -12.48
CA GLU A 101 -13.54 7.24 -13.85
C GLU A 101 -13.64 8.77 -13.86
N LYS A 102 -14.50 9.33 -13.02
CA LYS A 102 -14.63 10.79 -12.89
C LYS A 102 -13.37 11.44 -12.36
N LEU A 103 -12.67 10.73 -11.46
CA LEU A 103 -11.40 11.19 -10.94
C LEU A 103 -10.36 11.33 -12.05
N TYR A 104 -10.21 10.31 -12.90
CA TYR A 104 -9.32 10.34 -14.06
C TYR A 104 -9.67 11.46 -15.03
N LEU A 105 -10.93 11.51 -15.47
CA LEU A 105 -11.40 12.50 -16.42
C LEU A 105 -11.38 13.95 -15.90
N GLY A 106 -11.45 14.12 -14.58
CA GLY A 106 -11.48 15.45 -13.95
C GLY A 106 -10.11 15.96 -13.50
N ARG A 107 -9.32 15.13 -12.82
CA ARG A 107 -8.07 15.61 -12.18
C ARG A 107 -6.94 15.82 -13.17
N TYR A 108 -6.74 14.92 -14.14
CA TYR A 108 -5.63 15.06 -15.09
C TYR A 108 -5.73 16.34 -15.95
N PRO A 109 -6.90 16.75 -16.49
CA PRO A 109 -7.01 18.05 -17.15
C PRO A 109 -6.68 19.25 -16.25
N LEU A 110 -7.09 19.22 -14.97
CA LEU A 110 -6.74 20.29 -14.03
C LEU A 110 -5.24 20.31 -13.73
N LEU A 111 -4.62 19.15 -13.51
CA LEU A 111 -3.17 19.04 -13.28
C LEU A 111 -2.37 19.49 -14.51
N ARG A 112 -2.85 19.18 -15.74
CA ARG A 112 -2.22 19.67 -16.97
C ARG A 112 -2.30 21.21 -17.06
N LYS A 113 -3.44 21.78 -16.75
CA LYS A 113 -3.62 23.24 -16.69
C LYS A 113 -2.70 23.89 -15.65
N ALA A 114 -2.58 23.27 -14.47
CA ALA A 114 -1.66 23.74 -13.43
C ALA A 114 -0.20 23.72 -13.92
N TYR A 115 0.21 22.63 -14.57
CA TYR A 115 1.54 22.51 -15.17
C TYR A 115 1.80 23.63 -16.20
N GLU A 116 0.91 23.85 -17.16
CA GLU A 116 1.05 24.85 -18.20
C GLU A 116 1.20 26.29 -17.66
N ARG A 117 0.59 26.58 -16.51
CA ARG A 117 0.66 27.88 -15.84
C ARG A 117 1.83 28.03 -14.88
N SER A 118 2.43 26.94 -14.48
CA SER A 118 3.45 26.93 -13.41
C SER A 118 4.80 27.48 -13.84
N HIS A 119 5.09 27.52 -15.16
CA HIS A 119 6.44 27.79 -15.68
C HIS A 119 7.52 26.98 -14.96
N ILE A 120 7.23 25.70 -14.71
CA ILE A 120 8.00 24.86 -13.77
C ILE A 120 9.48 24.73 -14.13
N HIS A 121 9.82 24.79 -15.41
CA HIS A 121 11.21 24.72 -15.91
C HIS A 121 12.11 25.84 -15.35
N GLU A 122 11.55 26.96 -14.89
CA GLU A 122 12.27 28.07 -14.27
C GLU A 122 12.50 27.86 -12.76
N ASN A 123 11.84 26.85 -12.15
CA ASN A 123 11.90 26.62 -10.71
C ASN A 123 13.16 25.82 -10.33
N PRO A 124 14.08 26.39 -9.50
CA PRO A 124 15.32 25.70 -9.11
C PRO A 124 15.11 24.44 -8.30
N ASP A 125 14.07 24.39 -7.45
CA ASP A 125 13.77 23.21 -6.63
C ASP A 125 13.26 22.05 -7.48
N TYR A 126 12.47 22.36 -8.52
CA TYR A 126 12.07 21.38 -9.52
C TYR A 126 13.28 20.85 -10.30
N GLN A 127 14.16 21.73 -10.80
CA GLN A 127 15.36 21.31 -11.52
C GLN A 127 16.24 20.40 -10.67
N LYS A 128 16.43 20.75 -9.40
CA LYS A 128 17.15 19.94 -8.42
C LYS A 128 16.47 18.58 -8.21
N PHE A 129 15.15 18.56 -8.01
CA PHE A 129 14.37 17.33 -7.86
C PHE A 129 14.55 16.39 -9.07
N VAL A 130 14.43 16.92 -10.28
CA VAL A 130 14.60 16.13 -11.51
C VAL A 130 16.02 15.56 -11.61
N ALA A 131 17.04 16.37 -11.30
CA ALA A 131 18.43 15.92 -11.33
C ALA A 131 18.72 14.82 -10.31
N GLU A 132 18.28 14.98 -9.07
CA GLU A 132 18.49 14.01 -7.97
C GLU A 132 17.74 12.70 -8.18
N ASN A 133 16.62 12.71 -8.91
CA ASN A 133 15.76 11.55 -9.14
C ASN A 133 15.87 11.00 -10.58
N SER A 134 16.77 11.51 -11.40
CA SER A 134 16.92 11.15 -12.83
C SER A 134 17.09 9.66 -13.07
N TRP A 135 17.67 8.92 -12.12
CA TRP A 135 17.94 7.49 -12.18
C TRP A 135 16.68 6.60 -12.29
N TRP A 136 15.52 7.09 -11.87
CA TRP A 136 14.22 6.42 -12.05
C TRP A 136 13.21 7.31 -12.80
N LEU A 137 13.23 8.62 -12.53
CA LEU A 137 12.23 9.58 -13.02
C LEU A 137 12.30 9.73 -14.54
N SER A 138 13.49 9.66 -15.13
CA SER A 138 13.67 9.80 -16.58
C SER A 138 12.96 8.68 -17.36
N ASP A 139 13.09 7.44 -16.91
CA ASP A 139 12.43 6.30 -17.54
C ASP A 139 10.93 6.28 -17.22
N TYR A 140 10.53 6.61 -16.01
CA TYR A 140 9.12 6.69 -15.63
C TYR A 140 8.37 7.76 -16.43
N ALA A 141 8.91 8.97 -16.51
CA ALA A 141 8.26 10.09 -17.22
C ALA A 141 8.12 9.80 -18.73
N LEU A 142 9.15 9.21 -19.35
CA LEU A 142 9.07 8.76 -20.73
C LEU A 142 8.05 7.63 -20.89
N PHE A 143 8.07 6.62 -20.01
CA PHE A 143 7.11 5.51 -20.03
C PHE A 143 5.65 6.01 -20.01
N MET A 144 5.34 6.92 -19.08
CA MET A 144 3.98 7.49 -18.99
C MET A 144 3.61 8.33 -20.20
N ALA A 145 4.52 9.16 -20.71
CA ALA A 145 4.28 9.97 -21.90
C ALA A 145 4.04 9.09 -23.16
N VAL A 146 4.81 8.02 -23.32
CA VAL A 146 4.61 7.05 -24.41
C VAL A 146 3.29 6.29 -24.21
N LYS A 147 2.98 5.90 -22.98
CA LYS A 147 1.72 5.23 -22.65
C LYS A 147 0.50 6.08 -22.99
N ASP A 148 0.54 7.37 -22.63
CA ASP A 148 -0.52 8.33 -22.98
C ASP A 148 -0.63 8.50 -24.51
N ARG A 149 0.49 8.52 -25.23
CA ARG A 149 0.54 8.59 -26.71
C ARG A 149 -0.10 7.37 -27.38
N PHE A 150 -0.07 6.22 -26.73
CA PHE A 150 -0.68 4.96 -27.18
C PHE A 150 -2.01 4.65 -26.47
N ASP A 151 -2.76 5.68 -26.04
CA ASP A 151 -4.08 5.57 -25.43
C ASP A 151 -4.14 4.60 -24.23
N GLY A 152 -3.09 4.57 -23.43
CA GLY A 152 -3.00 3.75 -22.22
C GLY A 152 -2.71 2.26 -22.45
N VAL A 153 -2.45 1.85 -23.70
CA VAL A 153 -2.11 0.46 -24.02
C VAL A 153 -0.86 0.00 -23.25
N GLU A 154 -0.88 -1.22 -22.73
CA GLU A 154 0.27 -1.83 -22.04
C GLU A 154 1.52 -1.86 -22.93
N TRP A 155 2.70 -1.62 -22.32
CA TRP A 155 3.94 -1.48 -23.06
C TRP A 155 4.34 -2.75 -23.85
N THR A 156 3.89 -3.93 -23.43
CA THR A 156 4.11 -5.20 -24.14
C THR A 156 3.49 -5.24 -25.53
N LYS A 157 2.54 -4.34 -25.80
CA LYS A 157 1.84 -4.19 -27.10
C LYS A 157 2.29 -2.97 -27.89
N TRP A 158 3.29 -2.21 -27.42
CA TRP A 158 3.84 -1.09 -28.17
C TRP A 158 4.60 -1.55 -29.41
N ALA A 159 4.89 -0.62 -30.32
CA ALA A 159 5.76 -0.88 -31.45
C ALA A 159 7.12 -1.42 -30.96
N GLU A 160 7.69 -2.37 -31.71
CA GLU A 160 8.87 -3.14 -31.29
C GLU A 160 10.05 -2.26 -30.89
N ASP A 161 10.31 -1.19 -31.64
CA ASP A 161 11.44 -0.29 -31.45
C ASP A 161 11.41 0.41 -30.07
N ILE A 162 10.25 0.92 -29.66
CA ILE A 162 10.09 1.54 -28.35
C ILE A 162 9.83 0.52 -27.25
N ARG A 163 9.17 -0.60 -27.56
CA ARG A 163 8.96 -1.71 -26.63
C ARG A 163 10.30 -2.29 -26.17
N LEU A 164 11.25 -2.46 -27.10
CA LEU A 164 12.60 -2.96 -26.83
C LEU A 164 13.62 -1.85 -26.56
N ARG A 165 13.17 -0.60 -26.46
CA ARG A 165 14.00 0.57 -26.11
C ARG A 165 15.17 0.82 -27.05
N TRP A 166 14.97 0.68 -28.36
CA TRP A 166 16.02 0.97 -29.34
C TRP A 166 16.41 2.44 -29.26
N GLY A 167 17.72 2.73 -29.34
CA GLY A 167 18.24 4.08 -29.13
C GLY A 167 17.59 5.15 -29.99
N ASN A 168 17.37 4.89 -31.28
CA ASN A 168 16.70 5.80 -32.20
C ASN A 168 15.24 6.08 -31.83
N ALA A 169 14.50 5.07 -31.35
CA ALA A 169 13.14 5.25 -30.87
C ALA A 169 13.12 6.03 -29.54
N MET A 170 14.03 5.71 -28.62
CA MET A 170 14.16 6.46 -27.36
C MET A 170 14.45 7.95 -27.62
N ASP A 171 15.35 8.27 -28.56
CA ASP A 171 15.68 9.65 -28.91
C ASP A 171 14.53 10.36 -29.64
N TYR A 172 13.79 9.64 -30.48
CA TYR A 172 12.62 10.16 -31.17
C TYR A 172 11.53 10.54 -30.16
N TYR A 173 11.10 9.62 -29.30
CA TYR A 173 10.02 9.88 -28.34
C TYR A 173 10.40 10.92 -27.28
N ARG A 174 11.67 10.99 -26.85
CA ARG A 174 12.13 12.06 -25.93
C ARG A 174 11.97 13.45 -26.53
N ARG A 175 12.18 13.60 -27.84
CA ARG A 175 12.01 14.89 -28.54
C ARG A 175 10.55 15.21 -28.79
N GLU A 176 9.81 14.25 -29.33
CA GLU A 176 8.40 14.43 -29.69
C GLU A 176 7.50 14.66 -28.48
N LEU A 177 7.80 14.02 -27.35
CA LEU A 177 6.98 14.06 -26.14
C LEU A 177 7.62 14.94 -25.04
N TYR A 178 8.47 15.87 -25.39
CA TYR A 178 9.21 16.68 -24.40
C TYR A 178 8.31 17.31 -23.34
N PHE A 179 7.22 17.95 -23.71
CA PHE A 179 6.29 18.59 -22.78
C PHE A 179 5.45 17.59 -21.99
N ASP A 180 5.17 16.41 -22.54
CA ASP A 180 4.46 15.36 -21.82
C ASP A 180 5.38 14.71 -20.78
N ILE A 181 6.64 14.53 -21.09
CA ILE A 181 7.67 14.08 -20.15
C ILE A 181 7.83 15.09 -19.01
N GLU A 182 7.96 16.39 -19.32
CA GLU A 182 8.05 17.43 -18.31
C GLU A 182 6.80 17.50 -17.43
N PHE A 183 5.61 17.30 -18.00
CA PHE A 183 4.37 17.18 -17.23
C PHE A 183 4.41 16.02 -16.23
N GLN A 184 4.86 14.81 -16.63
CA GLN A 184 5.01 13.68 -15.73
C GLN A 184 6.04 13.99 -14.62
N GLN A 185 7.14 14.67 -14.93
CA GLN A 185 8.12 15.12 -13.95
C GLN A 185 7.52 16.17 -12.98
N TYR A 186 6.72 17.12 -13.50
CA TYR A 186 5.98 18.08 -12.68
C TYR A 186 5.04 17.41 -11.69
N LEU A 187 4.28 16.39 -12.12
CA LEU A 187 3.40 15.63 -11.25
C LEU A 187 4.17 14.97 -10.11
N GLN A 188 5.32 14.37 -10.41
CA GLN A 188 6.15 13.75 -9.39
C GLN A 188 6.77 14.78 -8.44
N TYR A 189 7.22 15.92 -8.93
CA TYR A 189 7.69 17.02 -8.10
C TYR A 189 6.61 17.51 -7.12
N GLN A 190 5.39 17.74 -7.60
CA GLN A 190 4.26 18.15 -6.77
C GLN A 190 3.93 17.11 -5.72
N PHE A 191 3.86 15.83 -6.12
CA PHE A 191 3.62 14.73 -5.19
C PHE A 191 4.66 14.70 -4.07
N TYR A 192 5.95 14.64 -4.40
CA TYR A 192 7.02 14.52 -3.41
C TYR A 192 7.14 15.74 -2.51
N ARG A 193 6.92 16.92 -3.04
CA ARG A 193 6.93 18.17 -2.27
C ARG A 193 5.82 18.15 -1.21
N GLN A 194 4.59 17.89 -1.61
CA GLN A 194 3.44 17.88 -0.72
C GLN A 194 3.50 16.70 0.28
N TRP A 195 3.92 15.52 -0.17
CA TRP A 195 4.12 14.37 0.70
C TRP A 195 5.17 14.63 1.79
N ASN A 196 6.31 15.19 1.42
CA ASN A 196 7.36 15.50 2.38
C ASN A 196 6.91 16.53 3.43
N GLN A 197 6.08 17.49 3.04
CA GLN A 197 5.47 18.44 3.97
C GLN A 197 4.56 17.71 4.97
N LEU A 198 3.66 16.86 4.49
CA LEU A 198 2.75 16.09 5.36
C LEU A 198 3.52 15.13 6.27
N LYS A 199 4.52 14.42 5.74
CA LYS A 199 5.36 13.50 6.55
C LYS A 199 6.10 14.24 7.65
N THR A 200 6.72 15.38 7.33
CA THR A 200 7.40 16.22 8.32
C THR A 200 6.42 16.68 9.40
N TYR A 201 5.25 17.16 9.00
CA TYR A 201 4.19 17.57 9.93
C TYR A 201 3.76 16.44 10.87
N ALA A 202 3.60 15.22 10.35
CA ALA A 202 3.26 14.04 11.14
C ALA A 202 4.38 13.68 12.14
N ASN A 203 5.62 13.64 11.67
CA ASN A 203 6.77 13.31 12.51
C ASN A 203 7.00 14.33 13.63
N GLU A 204 6.84 15.64 13.37
CA GLU A 204 6.91 16.69 14.39
C GLU A 204 5.85 16.55 15.49
N ARG A 205 4.76 15.83 15.20
CA ARG A 205 3.69 15.50 16.16
C ARG A 205 3.84 14.14 16.81
N GLY A 206 4.97 13.48 16.57
CA GLY A 206 5.23 12.14 17.11
C GLY A 206 4.47 11.02 16.40
N ILE A 207 3.87 11.29 15.22
CA ILE A 207 3.20 10.29 14.41
C ILE A 207 4.18 9.76 13.36
N GLN A 208 4.41 8.45 13.38
CA GLN A 208 5.20 7.75 12.37
C GLN A 208 4.29 7.14 11.30
N LEU A 209 4.75 7.18 10.05
CA LEU A 209 4.03 6.66 8.91
C LEU A 209 4.48 5.25 8.58
N ILE A 210 3.54 4.30 8.60
CA ILE A 210 3.76 2.94 8.12
C ILE A 210 3.28 2.90 6.67
N GLY A 211 4.23 2.77 5.75
CA GLY A 211 3.94 2.54 4.35
C GLY A 211 3.86 1.06 4.02
N ASP A 212 3.43 0.76 2.81
CA ASP A 212 3.23 -0.61 2.32
C ASP A 212 3.82 -0.75 0.92
N ILE A 213 4.48 -1.88 0.66
CA ILE A 213 4.98 -2.21 -0.67
C ILE A 213 4.67 -3.66 -1.01
N PRO A 214 4.16 -3.95 -2.23
CA PRO A 214 4.07 -5.31 -2.71
C PRO A 214 5.47 -5.86 -3.02
N ILE A 215 5.68 -7.16 -2.80
CA ILE A 215 6.95 -7.80 -3.20
C ILE A 215 7.17 -7.67 -4.70
N TYR A 216 6.12 -7.90 -5.51
CA TYR A 216 6.21 -7.85 -6.97
C TYR A 216 5.89 -6.46 -7.52
N VAL A 217 6.36 -6.21 -8.75
CA VAL A 217 5.95 -5.06 -9.55
C VAL A 217 4.90 -5.50 -10.57
N SER A 218 4.15 -4.55 -11.13
CA SER A 218 3.27 -4.82 -12.27
C SER A 218 4.09 -5.11 -13.53
N MET A 219 3.63 -6.04 -14.38
CA MET A 219 4.24 -6.21 -15.71
C MET A 219 4.11 -4.93 -16.53
N ASP A 220 2.95 -4.27 -16.47
CA ASP A 220 2.73 -2.97 -17.11
C ASP A 220 3.25 -1.83 -16.21
N SER A 221 4.57 -1.73 -16.12
CA SER A 221 5.28 -0.74 -15.32
C SER A 221 6.55 -0.25 -15.99
N ALA A 222 6.98 0.95 -15.60
CA ALA A 222 8.27 1.49 -16.00
C ALA A 222 9.44 0.61 -15.53
N ASP A 223 9.29 -0.04 -14.37
CA ASP A 223 10.29 -0.95 -13.82
C ASP A 223 10.56 -2.14 -14.74
N ALA A 224 9.50 -2.82 -15.21
CA ALA A 224 9.61 -3.97 -16.10
C ALA A 224 10.07 -3.56 -17.50
N TRP A 225 9.61 -2.42 -18.01
CA TRP A 225 9.99 -1.90 -19.31
C TRP A 225 11.45 -1.41 -19.36
N ALA A 226 11.89 -0.70 -18.30
CA ALA A 226 13.23 -0.11 -18.27
C ALA A 226 14.31 -1.11 -17.88
N HIS A 227 13.98 -2.12 -17.07
CA HIS A 227 14.91 -3.07 -16.48
C HIS A 227 14.45 -4.54 -16.65
N PRO A 228 14.24 -5.01 -17.88
CA PRO A 228 13.77 -6.38 -18.13
C PRO A 228 14.73 -7.45 -17.59
N GLU A 229 16.03 -7.14 -17.44
CA GLU A 229 17.06 -8.02 -16.88
C GLU A 229 16.80 -8.42 -15.42
N LEU A 230 16.00 -7.66 -14.70
CA LEU A 230 15.64 -7.94 -13.30
C LEU A 230 14.62 -9.08 -13.16
N PHE A 231 13.93 -9.42 -14.25
CA PHE A 231 12.79 -10.31 -14.23
C PHE A 231 13.01 -11.55 -15.11
N GLN A 232 12.23 -12.60 -14.89
CA GLN A 232 12.24 -13.82 -15.68
C GLN A 232 11.48 -13.60 -17.00
N LEU A 233 12.07 -12.81 -17.88
CA LEU A 233 11.55 -12.52 -19.23
C LEU A 233 12.45 -13.19 -20.28
N ASP A 234 11.87 -13.53 -21.42
CA ASP A 234 12.60 -14.02 -22.58
C ASP A 234 13.25 -12.88 -23.40
N SER A 235 13.80 -13.20 -24.57
CA SER A 235 14.45 -12.22 -25.46
C SER A 235 13.51 -11.17 -26.04
N GLU A 236 12.21 -11.45 -26.07
CA GLU A 236 11.15 -10.56 -26.55
C GLU A 236 10.47 -9.79 -25.38
N ASN A 237 11.03 -9.90 -24.18
CA ASN A 237 10.49 -9.36 -22.93
C ASN A 237 9.10 -9.92 -22.58
N VAL A 238 8.81 -11.16 -22.95
CA VAL A 238 7.61 -11.88 -22.54
C VAL A 238 7.92 -12.67 -21.26
N PRO A 239 7.04 -12.69 -20.26
CA PRO A 239 7.25 -13.48 -19.05
C PRO A 239 7.40 -14.98 -19.37
N VAL A 240 8.37 -15.64 -18.75
CA VAL A 240 8.49 -17.11 -18.78
C VAL A 240 7.51 -17.74 -17.79
N ALA A 241 7.39 -17.12 -16.65
CA ALA A 241 6.45 -17.48 -15.59
C ALA A 241 6.01 -16.21 -14.84
N VAL A 242 4.91 -16.31 -14.10
CA VAL A 242 4.30 -15.22 -13.34
C VAL A 242 4.00 -15.63 -11.90
N ALA A 243 3.84 -14.63 -11.05
CA ALA A 243 3.55 -14.82 -9.63
C ALA A 243 2.09 -15.20 -9.37
N GLY A 244 1.88 -15.88 -8.26
CA GLY A 244 0.56 -16.20 -7.72
C GLY A 244 0.67 -16.95 -6.39
N CYS A 245 -0.43 -17.58 -6.01
CA CYS A 245 -0.53 -18.49 -4.87
C CYS A 245 -1.14 -19.83 -5.29
N PRO A 246 -0.72 -20.93 -4.66
CA PRO A 246 -1.29 -22.23 -4.96
C PRO A 246 -2.77 -22.31 -4.55
N PRO A 247 -3.50 -23.33 -5.06
CA PRO A 247 -4.79 -23.70 -4.53
C PRO A 247 -4.76 -23.92 -3.03
N ASP A 248 -5.75 -23.40 -2.33
CA ASP A 248 -5.92 -23.52 -0.87
C ASP A 248 -7.39 -23.70 -0.47
N GLY A 249 -7.67 -23.64 0.83
CA GLY A 249 -9.03 -23.77 1.36
C GLY A 249 -9.96 -22.58 1.01
N PHE A 250 -9.43 -21.49 0.48
CA PHE A 250 -10.17 -20.29 0.10
C PHE A 250 -10.35 -20.18 -1.42
N SER A 251 -9.42 -20.73 -2.20
CA SER A 251 -9.43 -20.70 -3.67
C SER A 251 -9.01 -22.06 -4.22
N ALA A 252 -9.95 -22.80 -4.82
CA ALA A 252 -9.71 -24.11 -5.42
C ALA A 252 -8.74 -24.06 -6.62
N ASP A 253 -8.69 -22.93 -7.33
CA ASP A 253 -7.81 -22.70 -8.50
C ASP A 253 -6.54 -21.95 -8.13
N GLY A 254 -6.36 -21.57 -6.85
CA GLY A 254 -5.33 -20.66 -6.40
C GLY A 254 -5.55 -19.24 -6.88
N GLN A 255 -4.50 -18.41 -6.83
CA GLN A 255 -4.53 -17.02 -7.30
C GLN A 255 -3.45 -16.81 -8.35
N LEU A 256 -3.85 -16.38 -9.52
CA LEU A 256 -2.97 -15.96 -10.60
C LEU A 256 -2.85 -14.43 -10.57
N TRP A 257 -1.72 -13.90 -10.08
CA TRP A 257 -1.52 -12.45 -9.96
C TRP A 257 -0.96 -11.82 -11.24
N GLY A 258 -0.23 -12.58 -12.04
CA GLY A 258 0.30 -12.13 -13.33
C GLY A 258 1.54 -11.23 -13.26
N ASN A 259 2.06 -10.93 -12.07
CA ASN A 259 3.27 -10.15 -11.91
C ASN A 259 4.49 -10.91 -12.42
N PRO A 260 5.50 -10.25 -13.05
CA PRO A 260 6.73 -10.89 -13.44
C PRO A 260 7.52 -11.35 -12.22
N LEU A 261 8.15 -12.52 -12.32
CA LEU A 261 9.03 -13.05 -11.28
C LEU A 261 10.43 -12.47 -11.39
N TYR A 262 11.08 -12.26 -10.24
CA TYR A 262 12.45 -11.76 -10.21
C TYR A 262 13.46 -12.81 -10.68
N ARG A 263 14.48 -12.38 -11.42
CA ARG A 263 15.64 -13.18 -11.77
C ARG A 263 16.66 -13.09 -10.62
N TRP A 264 16.44 -13.87 -9.55
CA TRP A 264 17.21 -13.77 -8.31
C TRP A 264 18.70 -14.01 -8.47
N GLU A 265 19.12 -14.81 -9.46
CA GLU A 265 20.55 -14.96 -9.79
C GLU A 265 21.18 -13.66 -10.27
N TYR A 266 20.48 -12.90 -11.10
CA TYR A 266 20.96 -11.60 -11.56
C TYR A 266 21.02 -10.61 -10.39
N HIS A 267 19.99 -10.55 -9.56
CA HIS A 267 20.00 -9.71 -8.35
C HIS A 267 21.16 -10.05 -7.42
N ARG A 268 21.45 -11.33 -7.19
CA ARG A 268 22.59 -11.75 -6.37
C ARG A 268 23.92 -11.32 -6.99
N LYS A 269 24.11 -11.51 -8.30
CA LYS A 269 25.33 -11.12 -9.04
C LYS A 269 25.57 -9.61 -8.99
N THR A 270 24.52 -8.80 -8.98
CA THR A 270 24.59 -7.33 -8.87
C THR A 270 24.54 -6.83 -7.43
N GLY A 271 24.68 -7.71 -6.43
CA GLY A 271 24.65 -7.36 -5.02
C GLY A 271 23.31 -6.82 -4.54
N TYR A 272 22.22 -7.22 -5.18
CA TYR A 272 20.84 -6.76 -4.91
C TYR A 272 20.64 -5.23 -5.04
N GLN A 273 21.42 -4.57 -5.89
CA GLN A 273 21.45 -3.11 -6.00
C GLN A 273 20.07 -2.51 -6.23
N TRP A 274 19.24 -3.10 -7.10
CA TRP A 274 17.89 -2.59 -7.36
C TRP A 274 17.01 -2.67 -6.11
N TRP A 275 17.04 -3.79 -5.37
CA TRP A 275 16.28 -3.94 -4.12
C TRP A 275 16.74 -2.98 -3.03
N ILE A 276 18.07 -2.76 -2.93
CA ILE A 276 18.64 -1.75 -2.01
C ILE A 276 18.12 -0.36 -2.39
N SER A 277 18.11 0.00 -3.68
CA SER A 277 17.58 1.27 -4.15
C SER A 277 16.08 1.41 -3.88
N ARG A 278 15.30 0.35 -4.11
CA ARG A 278 13.86 0.32 -3.82
C ARG A 278 13.57 0.55 -2.34
N LEU A 279 14.24 -0.18 -1.46
CA LEU A 279 14.03 -0.02 -0.02
C LEU A 279 14.58 1.30 0.51
N ALA A 280 15.72 1.78 0.01
CA ALA A 280 16.22 3.10 0.34
C ALA A 280 15.20 4.21 -0.01
N HIS A 281 14.57 4.09 -1.17
CA HIS A 281 13.51 5.01 -1.59
C HIS A 281 12.28 4.92 -0.68
N CYS A 282 11.84 3.70 -0.33
CA CYS A 282 10.72 3.50 0.60
C CYS A 282 10.99 4.11 1.98
N PHE A 283 12.22 3.99 2.50
CA PHE A 283 12.59 4.59 3.79
C PHE A 283 12.75 6.12 3.76
N ARG A 284 12.82 6.73 2.58
CA ARG A 284 12.64 8.18 2.42
C ARG A 284 11.17 8.58 2.52
N LEU A 285 10.28 7.76 1.96
CA LEU A 285 8.84 7.99 1.98
C LEU A 285 8.22 7.70 3.35
N TYR A 286 8.61 6.61 4.01
CA TYR A 286 7.96 6.08 5.20
C TYR A 286 8.95 5.94 6.35
N ASP A 287 8.43 5.94 7.58
CA ASP A 287 9.22 5.68 8.79
C ASP A 287 9.34 4.17 9.05
N VAL A 288 8.30 3.41 8.70
CA VAL A 288 8.24 1.95 8.76
C VAL A 288 7.70 1.43 7.44
N VAL A 289 8.24 0.34 6.93
CA VAL A 289 7.79 -0.28 5.67
C VAL A 289 7.21 -1.66 5.95
N ARG A 290 5.92 -1.86 5.66
CA ARG A 290 5.34 -3.20 5.58
C ARG A 290 5.65 -3.77 4.20
N ILE A 291 6.24 -4.95 4.18
CA ILE A 291 6.48 -5.68 2.93
C ILE A 291 5.41 -6.76 2.80
N ASP A 292 4.55 -6.58 1.79
CA ASP A 292 3.48 -7.49 1.45
C ASP A 292 4.04 -8.79 0.87
N HIS A 293 3.43 -9.92 1.21
CA HIS A 293 3.82 -11.26 0.78
C HIS A 293 5.28 -11.61 1.07
N PHE A 294 5.75 -11.33 2.29
CA PHE A 294 7.15 -11.51 2.71
C PHE A 294 7.66 -12.95 2.52
N ARG A 295 6.78 -13.95 2.60
CA ARG A 295 7.14 -15.34 2.35
C ARG A 295 7.78 -15.57 0.98
N GLY A 296 7.45 -14.75 -0.02
CA GLY A 296 7.99 -14.83 -1.37
C GLY A 296 9.52 -14.66 -1.45
N PHE A 297 10.16 -14.15 -0.39
CA PHE A 297 11.63 -14.12 -0.29
C PHE A 297 12.22 -15.46 0.17
N ASP A 298 11.47 -16.32 0.84
CA ASP A 298 11.87 -17.70 1.16
C ASP A 298 11.60 -18.62 -0.04
N GLU A 299 10.31 -18.74 -0.39
CA GLU A 299 9.84 -19.49 -1.54
C GLU A 299 8.72 -18.70 -2.22
N TYR A 300 8.80 -18.59 -3.53
CA TYR A 300 7.76 -17.95 -4.35
C TYR A 300 7.08 -18.97 -5.25
N TYR A 301 5.80 -18.71 -5.55
CA TYR A 301 5.02 -19.61 -6.39
C TYR A 301 5.09 -19.17 -7.84
N SER A 302 5.63 -20.04 -8.69
CA SER A 302 5.92 -19.80 -10.11
C SER A 302 4.87 -20.51 -10.96
N ILE A 303 4.12 -19.74 -11.74
CA ILE A 303 3.07 -20.24 -12.62
C ILE A 303 3.53 -20.03 -14.06
N PRO A 304 3.57 -21.07 -14.93
CA PRO A 304 3.93 -20.92 -16.34
C PRO A 304 3.11 -19.81 -17.01
N TYR A 305 3.76 -18.95 -17.78
CA TYR A 305 3.06 -17.88 -18.48
C TYR A 305 2.06 -18.44 -19.50
N GLY A 306 0.86 -17.85 -19.56
CA GLY A 306 -0.23 -18.31 -20.43
C GLY A 306 -1.23 -19.24 -19.74
N GLU A 307 -0.96 -19.72 -18.53
CA GLU A 307 -1.94 -20.44 -17.72
C GLU A 307 -3.08 -19.52 -17.29
N THR A 308 -4.27 -20.10 -17.16
CA THR A 308 -5.50 -19.39 -16.75
C THR A 308 -5.84 -19.55 -15.26
N SER A 309 -5.07 -20.41 -14.56
CA SER A 309 -5.20 -20.68 -13.14
C SER A 309 -3.83 -20.95 -12.51
N ALA A 310 -3.77 -21.00 -11.18
CA ALA A 310 -2.53 -21.29 -10.47
C ALA A 310 -2.27 -22.79 -10.23
N ILE A 311 -3.12 -23.70 -10.74
CA ILE A 311 -3.06 -25.13 -10.47
C ILE A 311 -1.73 -25.75 -10.87
N HIS A 312 -1.17 -25.33 -12.01
CA HIS A 312 0.07 -25.90 -12.58
C HIS A 312 1.35 -25.18 -12.13
N GLY A 313 1.24 -24.33 -11.12
CA GLY A 313 2.40 -23.67 -10.54
C GLY A 313 3.22 -24.60 -9.63
N HIS A 314 4.40 -24.12 -9.26
CA HIS A 314 5.31 -24.81 -8.35
C HIS A 314 6.10 -23.82 -7.50
N TRP A 315 6.63 -24.29 -6.36
CA TRP A 315 7.46 -23.46 -5.49
C TRP A 315 8.89 -23.40 -5.97
N GLU A 316 9.47 -22.21 -5.95
CA GLU A 316 10.88 -21.94 -6.23
C GLU A 316 11.52 -21.18 -5.07
N LYS A 317 12.84 -21.36 -4.88
CA LYS A 317 13.60 -20.70 -3.82
C LYS A 317 13.83 -19.22 -4.11
N GLY A 318 13.49 -18.40 -3.15
CA GLY A 318 13.81 -16.97 -3.14
C GLY A 318 15.23 -16.67 -2.65
N PRO A 319 15.59 -15.40 -2.49
CA PRO A 319 16.93 -14.96 -2.02
C PRO A 319 17.16 -15.22 -0.53
N GLY A 320 16.11 -15.47 0.24
CA GLY A 320 16.18 -15.69 1.67
C GLY A 320 16.77 -14.50 2.44
N ILE A 321 17.45 -14.79 3.53
CA ILE A 321 18.05 -13.78 4.41
C ILE A 321 19.21 -13.01 3.76
N ASP A 322 19.81 -13.55 2.69
CA ASP A 322 20.95 -12.93 2.02
C ASP A 322 20.63 -11.52 1.50
N LEU A 323 19.43 -11.34 0.92
CA LEU A 323 18.94 -10.03 0.52
C LEU A 323 18.90 -9.04 1.68
N PHE A 324 18.31 -9.42 2.81
CA PHE A 324 18.11 -8.51 3.94
C PHE A 324 19.43 -8.18 4.66
N ARG A 325 20.38 -9.10 4.71
CA ARG A 325 21.75 -8.83 5.18
C ARG A 325 22.45 -7.80 4.30
N LYS A 326 22.28 -7.87 2.98
CA LYS A 326 22.82 -6.88 2.04
C LYS A 326 22.15 -5.51 2.20
N VAL A 327 20.84 -5.50 2.37
CA VAL A 327 20.08 -4.25 2.64
C VAL A 327 20.56 -3.61 3.96
N GLU A 328 20.68 -4.38 5.03
CA GLU A 328 21.16 -3.88 6.32
C GLU A 328 22.61 -3.38 6.24
N GLN A 329 23.47 -4.08 5.53
CA GLN A 329 24.85 -3.65 5.28
C GLN A 329 24.92 -2.32 4.54
N ALA A 330 24.02 -2.07 3.58
CA ALA A 330 24.01 -0.86 2.75
C ALA A 330 23.30 0.33 3.42
N LEU A 331 22.19 0.08 4.13
CA LEU A 331 21.29 1.13 4.64
C LEU A 331 21.28 1.26 6.17
N GLY A 332 21.97 0.37 6.88
CA GLY A 332 21.81 0.19 8.31
C GLY A 332 20.47 -0.48 8.66
N TRP A 333 20.26 -0.74 9.95
CA TRP A 333 19.00 -1.31 10.41
C TRP A 333 17.82 -0.38 10.14
N LYS A 334 16.73 -0.95 9.64
CA LYS A 334 15.49 -0.23 9.28
C LYS A 334 14.28 -0.93 9.86
N GLN A 335 13.23 -0.16 10.15
CA GLN A 335 11.98 -0.72 10.64
C GLN A 335 11.16 -1.29 9.48
N VAL A 336 11.02 -2.60 9.45
CA VAL A 336 10.23 -3.34 8.48
C VAL A 336 9.20 -4.18 9.23
N ILE A 337 8.00 -4.31 8.68
CA ILE A 337 6.97 -5.27 9.10
C ILE A 337 6.90 -6.34 8.02
N ALA A 338 7.11 -7.59 8.40
CA ALA A 338 6.99 -8.72 7.47
C ALA A 338 5.54 -9.22 7.43
N GLU A 339 4.89 -9.13 6.28
CA GLU A 339 3.58 -9.77 6.11
C GLU A 339 3.80 -11.28 5.91
N ASP A 340 3.60 -12.04 6.97
CA ASP A 340 3.79 -13.48 7.07
C ASP A 340 2.45 -14.22 7.28
N LEU A 341 1.38 -13.71 6.69
CA LEU A 341 0.04 -14.28 6.80
C LEU A 341 -0.14 -15.52 5.88
N GLY A 342 -1.16 -16.31 6.16
CA GLY A 342 -1.51 -17.49 5.38
C GLY A 342 -0.73 -18.76 5.78
N TYR A 343 -0.38 -19.59 4.79
CA TYR A 343 0.36 -20.84 5.05
C TYR A 343 1.84 -20.57 5.30
N VAL A 344 2.24 -20.67 6.56
CA VAL A 344 3.61 -20.35 7.01
C VAL A 344 4.37 -21.66 7.30
N THR A 345 5.42 -21.91 6.51
CA THR A 345 6.35 -23.02 6.71
C THR A 345 7.40 -22.70 7.78
N ASP A 346 8.12 -23.72 8.28
CA ASP A 346 9.20 -23.51 9.23
C ASP A 346 10.36 -22.70 8.63
N SER A 347 10.56 -22.74 7.29
CA SER A 347 11.55 -21.93 6.62
C SER A 347 11.17 -20.46 6.59
N VAL A 348 9.90 -20.14 6.36
CA VAL A 348 9.38 -18.77 6.44
C VAL A 348 9.47 -18.23 7.87
N ARG A 349 9.11 -19.03 8.89
CA ARG A 349 9.27 -18.63 10.30
C ARG A 349 10.73 -18.31 10.63
N ARG A 350 11.67 -19.15 10.17
CA ARG A 350 13.10 -18.89 10.33
C ARG A 350 13.54 -17.61 9.62
N LEU A 351 13.09 -17.36 8.39
CA LEU A 351 13.43 -16.13 7.67
C LEU A 351 12.97 -14.89 8.44
N VAL A 352 11.73 -14.86 8.92
CA VAL A 352 11.19 -13.76 9.74
C VAL A 352 12.01 -13.59 11.03
N GLN A 353 12.31 -14.70 11.72
CA GLN A 353 13.10 -14.66 12.93
C GLN A 353 14.54 -14.16 12.70
N GLU A 354 15.22 -14.64 11.65
CA GLU A 354 16.59 -14.25 11.30
C GLU A 354 16.67 -12.79 10.82
N SER A 355 15.63 -12.28 10.17
CA SER A 355 15.55 -10.87 9.77
C SER A 355 15.36 -9.93 10.95
N GLY A 356 14.87 -10.42 12.09
CA GLY A 356 14.50 -9.61 13.25
C GLY A 356 13.25 -8.75 13.04
N PHE A 357 12.57 -8.87 11.90
CA PHE A 357 11.37 -8.11 11.61
C PHE A 357 10.16 -8.65 12.38
N PRO A 358 9.27 -7.79 12.91
CA PRO A 358 8.00 -8.25 13.44
C PRO A 358 7.13 -8.82 12.32
N GLY A 359 6.56 -10.01 12.58
CA GLY A 359 5.49 -10.58 11.77
C GLY A 359 4.13 -10.00 12.15
N MET A 360 3.12 -10.32 11.37
CA MET A 360 1.75 -9.85 11.55
C MET A 360 0.87 -10.86 12.26
N LYS A 361 -0.04 -10.39 13.10
CA LYS A 361 -1.05 -11.19 13.79
C LYS A 361 -2.42 -10.57 13.55
N VAL A 362 -3.34 -11.33 12.97
CA VAL A 362 -4.69 -10.88 12.59
C VAL A 362 -5.73 -11.63 13.37
N LEU A 363 -6.53 -10.91 14.17
CA LEU A 363 -7.53 -11.51 15.06
C LEU A 363 -8.59 -12.28 14.31
N GLU A 364 -9.02 -11.84 13.14
CA GLU A 364 -10.05 -12.53 12.35
C GLU A 364 -9.67 -13.95 11.95
N PHE A 365 -8.39 -14.33 12.02
CA PHE A 365 -7.92 -15.70 11.78
C PHE A 365 -7.84 -16.57 13.04
N ALA A 366 -8.18 -16.02 14.21
CA ALA A 366 -7.98 -16.68 15.50
C ALA A 366 -9.04 -17.76 15.83
N PHE A 367 -10.25 -17.63 15.30
CA PHE A 367 -11.39 -18.45 15.69
C PHE A 367 -11.87 -19.31 14.52
N ASP A 368 -11.03 -20.26 14.11
CA ASP A 368 -11.36 -21.25 13.08
C ASP A 368 -11.85 -22.54 13.74
N SER A 369 -13.11 -22.90 13.49
CA SER A 369 -13.72 -24.11 14.07
C SER A 369 -13.09 -25.42 13.57
N ARG A 370 -12.30 -25.36 12.51
CA ARG A 370 -11.52 -26.50 11.99
C ARG A 370 -10.22 -26.72 12.77
N ASP A 371 -9.75 -25.70 13.47
CA ASP A 371 -8.58 -25.77 14.36
C ASP A 371 -9.05 -25.94 15.81
N SER A 372 -9.10 -27.19 16.27
CA SER A 372 -9.55 -27.53 17.63
C SER A 372 -8.52 -27.29 18.72
N GLY A 373 -7.32 -26.81 18.37
CA GLY A 373 -6.20 -26.62 19.29
C GLY A 373 -6.05 -25.21 19.81
N CYS A 374 -5.42 -25.06 20.97
CA CYS A 374 -5.00 -23.76 21.51
C CYS A 374 -3.66 -23.28 20.90
N ALA A 375 -3.18 -23.92 19.86
CA ALA A 375 -1.91 -23.65 19.20
C ALA A 375 -2.03 -22.69 18.02
N ASN A 376 -3.24 -22.19 17.72
CA ASN A 376 -3.43 -21.21 16.65
C ASN A 376 -2.59 -19.93 16.92
N ASP A 377 -1.68 -19.65 16.02
CA ASP A 377 -0.74 -18.51 16.10
C ASP A 377 -1.43 -17.15 16.16
N TYR A 378 -2.69 -17.06 15.75
CA TYR A 378 -3.50 -15.84 15.74
C TYR A 378 -4.31 -15.62 17.02
N LEU A 379 -4.32 -16.57 17.95
CA LEU A 379 -4.90 -16.36 19.27
C LEU A 379 -4.02 -15.40 20.09
N PRO A 380 -4.57 -14.32 20.66
CA PRO A 380 -3.77 -13.25 21.28
C PRO A 380 -2.83 -13.67 22.40
N HIS A 381 -3.09 -14.76 23.09
CA HIS A 381 -2.18 -15.28 24.12
C HIS A 381 -0.90 -15.91 23.55
N ASN A 382 -0.90 -16.27 22.24
CA ASN A 382 0.26 -16.80 21.52
C ASN A 382 1.11 -15.73 20.83
N TYR A 383 0.71 -14.45 20.86
CA TYR A 383 1.46 -13.40 20.19
C TYR A 383 2.85 -13.23 20.78
N PRO A 384 3.91 -13.30 19.96
CA PRO A 384 5.24 -12.89 20.41
C PRO A 384 5.28 -11.37 20.63
N GLU A 385 6.21 -10.92 21.47
CA GLU A 385 6.40 -9.48 21.70
C GLU A 385 6.81 -8.75 20.41
N ASN A 386 7.75 -9.33 19.64
CA ASN A 386 8.13 -8.80 18.34
C ASN A 386 7.10 -9.13 17.26
N SER A 387 5.92 -8.52 17.36
CA SER A 387 4.86 -8.66 16.37
C SER A 387 4.01 -7.40 16.27
N VAL A 388 3.28 -7.27 15.17
CA VAL A 388 2.26 -6.25 14.95
C VAL A 388 0.89 -6.94 14.90
N ALA A 389 -0.01 -6.53 15.77
CA ALA A 389 -1.33 -7.13 15.88
C ALA A 389 -2.41 -6.22 15.28
N TYR A 390 -3.34 -6.85 14.58
CA TYR A 390 -4.47 -6.22 13.89
C TYR A 390 -5.78 -6.90 14.29
N THR A 391 -6.89 -6.19 14.27
CA THR A 391 -8.21 -6.82 14.23
C THR A 391 -8.44 -7.48 12.87
N GLY A 392 -8.21 -6.75 11.80
CA GLY A 392 -8.15 -7.13 10.41
C GLY A 392 -7.25 -6.17 9.65
N THR A 393 -6.89 -6.49 8.41
CA THR A 393 -6.15 -5.61 7.50
C THR A 393 -7.09 -4.95 6.49
N HIS A 394 -6.54 -4.24 5.49
CA HIS A 394 -7.31 -3.71 4.36
C HIS A 394 -7.92 -4.81 3.47
N ASP A 395 -7.42 -6.04 3.52
CA ASP A 395 -7.92 -7.20 2.76
C ASP A 395 -9.01 -7.99 3.49
N ASN A 396 -9.13 -7.79 4.80
CA ASN A 396 -10.10 -8.46 5.62
C ASN A 396 -11.47 -7.77 5.54
N GLU A 397 -12.47 -8.43 6.10
CA GLU A 397 -13.75 -7.80 6.40
C GLU A 397 -13.56 -6.72 7.48
N THR A 398 -14.53 -5.84 7.66
CA THR A 398 -14.57 -5.07 8.90
C THR A 398 -14.92 -6.01 10.05
N LEU A 399 -14.49 -5.71 11.26
CA LEU A 399 -14.75 -6.53 12.44
C LEU A 399 -16.26 -6.82 12.65
N ALA A 400 -17.12 -5.84 12.38
CA ALA A 400 -18.57 -6.01 12.43
C ALA A 400 -19.11 -6.88 11.28
N GLY A 401 -18.49 -6.82 10.10
CA GLY A 401 -18.80 -7.70 8.97
C GLY A 401 -18.35 -9.13 9.24
N TRP A 402 -17.10 -9.31 9.66
CA TRP A 402 -16.53 -10.60 10.03
C TRP A 402 -17.39 -11.33 11.08
N TRP A 403 -17.81 -10.63 12.14
CA TRP A 403 -18.68 -11.22 13.16
C TRP A 403 -19.98 -11.81 12.59
N LYS A 404 -20.53 -11.18 11.55
CA LYS A 404 -21.75 -11.67 10.88
C LYS A 404 -21.48 -12.84 9.92
N SER A 405 -20.27 -12.95 9.39
CA SER A 405 -19.90 -13.95 8.38
C SER A 405 -19.44 -15.27 8.97
N ILE A 406 -18.89 -15.27 10.19
CA ILE A 406 -18.42 -16.48 10.86
C ILE A 406 -19.59 -17.34 11.37
N THR A 407 -19.32 -18.64 11.50
CA THR A 407 -20.31 -19.63 11.92
C THR A 407 -20.73 -19.44 13.39
N PRO A 408 -21.91 -19.94 13.80
CA PRO A 408 -22.31 -19.92 15.22
C PRO A 408 -21.31 -20.62 16.15
N ALA A 409 -20.61 -21.64 15.66
CA ALA A 409 -19.57 -22.34 16.44
C ALA A 409 -18.37 -21.40 16.69
N GLU A 410 -17.92 -20.67 15.66
CA GLU A 410 -16.83 -19.70 15.77
C GLU A 410 -17.22 -18.50 16.64
N GLN A 411 -18.46 -18.01 16.49
CA GLN A 411 -18.99 -16.97 17.39
C GLN A 411 -18.97 -17.42 18.85
N LYS A 412 -19.34 -18.67 19.12
CA LYS A 412 -19.27 -19.24 20.46
C LYS A 412 -17.83 -19.32 20.95
N MET A 413 -16.89 -19.83 20.13
CA MET A 413 -15.46 -19.87 20.48
C MET A 413 -14.94 -18.48 20.85
N ALA A 414 -15.24 -17.47 20.04
CA ALA A 414 -14.80 -16.12 20.27
C ALA A 414 -15.37 -15.51 21.57
N ARG A 415 -16.66 -15.77 21.88
CA ARG A 415 -17.28 -15.34 23.12
C ARG A 415 -16.72 -16.06 24.35
N ASP A 416 -16.50 -17.36 24.25
CA ASP A 416 -15.88 -18.16 25.32
C ASP A 416 -14.47 -17.64 25.60
N TYR A 417 -13.69 -17.34 24.54
CA TYR A 417 -12.35 -16.77 24.67
C TYR A 417 -12.34 -15.38 25.31
N LEU A 418 -13.32 -14.54 24.99
CA LEU A 418 -13.50 -13.23 25.63
C LEU A 418 -14.00 -13.34 27.08
N CYS A 419 -14.50 -14.50 27.52
CA CYS A 419 -15.27 -14.68 28.74
C CYS A 419 -16.49 -13.72 28.79
N ASP A 420 -17.11 -13.47 27.65
CA ASP A 420 -18.19 -12.47 27.48
C ASP A 420 -19.36 -13.02 26.67
N GLN A 421 -20.37 -13.49 27.36
CA GLN A 421 -21.59 -14.06 26.78
C GLN A 421 -22.71 -13.03 26.58
N TYR A 422 -22.61 -11.85 27.19
CA TYR A 422 -23.75 -10.94 27.37
C TYR A 422 -23.62 -9.61 26.63
N THR A 423 -22.40 -9.21 26.26
CA THR A 423 -22.22 -7.95 25.51
C THR A 423 -23.01 -7.98 24.21
N PRO A 424 -23.89 -6.98 23.98
CA PRO A 424 -24.63 -6.87 22.73
C PRO A 424 -23.70 -6.86 21.52
N GLN A 425 -24.14 -7.47 20.42
CA GLN A 425 -23.36 -7.56 19.18
C GLN A 425 -22.84 -6.20 18.70
N SER A 426 -23.66 -5.15 18.83
CA SER A 426 -23.27 -3.77 18.45
C SER A 426 -22.10 -3.17 19.23
N LYS A 427 -21.76 -3.76 20.39
CA LYS A 427 -20.65 -3.32 21.24
C LYS A 427 -19.49 -4.31 21.29
N LEU A 428 -19.66 -5.49 20.70
CA LEU A 428 -18.69 -6.59 20.77
C LEU A 428 -17.36 -6.24 20.07
N GLY A 429 -17.41 -5.41 19.04
CA GLY A 429 -16.19 -4.92 18.35
C GLY A 429 -15.19 -4.26 19.32
N LYS A 430 -15.69 -3.51 20.31
CA LYS A 430 -14.83 -2.88 21.33
C LYS A 430 -14.17 -3.90 22.24
N SER A 431 -14.82 -5.03 22.52
CA SER A 431 -14.22 -6.13 23.29
C SER A 431 -13.07 -6.78 22.51
N PHE A 432 -13.23 -6.99 21.21
CA PHE A 432 -12.17 -7.50 20.35
C PHE A 432 -11.00 -6.53 20.18
N ILE A 433 -11.27 -5.23 20.01
CA ILE A 433 -10.21 -4.21 19.97
C ILE A 433 -9.44 -4.20 21.30
N SER A 434 -10.17 -4.24 22.43
CA SER A 434 -9.55 -4.33 23.76
C SER A 434 -8.68 -5.58 23.91
N LEU A 435 -9.10 -6.71 23.35
CA LEU A 435 -8.36 -7.96 23.35
C LEU A 435 -7.01 -7.80 22.63
N ILE A 436 -6.99 -7.13 21.48
CA ILE A 436 -5.76 -6.85 20.72
C ILE A 436 -4.87 -5.86 21.47
N LEU A 437 -5.44 -4.76 21.96
CA LEU A 437 -4.66 -3.73 22.67
C LEU A 437 -4.00 -4.25 23.96
N ARG A 438 -4.60 -5.22 24.66
CA ARG A 438 -4.01 -5.84 25.86
C ARG A 438 -3.00 -6.94 25.55
N SER A 439 -2.87 -7.40 24.30
CA SER A 439 -1.92 -8.44 23.90
C SER A 439 -0.46 -8.03 24.15
N ARG A 440 0.47 -8.98 24.01
CA ARG A 440 1.92 -8.74 24.16
C ARG A 440 2.56 -8.10 22.93
N ALA A 441 1.86 -8.04 21.79
CA ALA A 441 2.42 -7.44 20.57
C ALA A 441 2.97 -6.04 20.83
N ALA A 442 4.15 -5.74 20.31
CA ALA A 442 4.78 -4.43 20.46
C ALA A 442 3.92 -3.32 19.86
N LEU A 443 3.36 -3.53 18.68
CA LEU A 443 2.48 -2.58 18.00
C LEU A 443 1.09 -3.22 17.77
N CYS A 444 0.04 -2.42 17.99
CA CYS A 444 -1.32 -2.76 17.56
C CYS A 444 -1.80 -1.71 16.56
N VAL A 445 -2.22 -2.13 15.38
CA VAL A 445 -2.80 -1.26 14.36
C VAL A 445 -4.23 -1.69 14.08
N ILE A 446 -5.16 -0.78 14.28
CA ILE A 446 -6.60 -1.06 14.15
C ILE A 446 -7.16 -0.24 12.98
N PRO A 447 -7.89 -0.86 12.03
CA PRO A 447 -8.62 -0.11 11.02
C PRO A 447 -9.61 0.86 11.65
N ILE A 448 -9.68 2.08 11.14
CA ILE A 448 -10.60 3.10 11.69
C ILE A 448 -12.05 2.61 11.64
N GLN A 449 -12.42 1.83 10.63
CA GLN A 449 -13.76 1.26 10.48
C GLN A 449 -14.17 0.41 11.69
N ASP A 450 -13.22 -0.31 12.29
CA ASP A 450 -13.47 -1.18 13.43
C ASP A 450 -13.74 -0.37 14.70
N TYR A 451 -13.00 0.72 14.92
CA TYR A 451 -13.30 1.67 15.99
C TYR A 451 -14.70 2.29 15.82
N MET A 452 -15.08 2.61 14.59
CA MET A 452 -16.39 3.18 14.26
C MET A 452 -17.51 2.15 14.26
N GLY A 453 -17.21 0.85 14.34
CA GLY A 453 -18.20 -0.23 14.30
C GLY A 453 -18.89 -0.38 12.93
N LEU A 454 -18.22 0.00 11.84
CA LEU A 454 -18.77 -0.05 10.49
C LEU A 454 -18.79 -1.49 9.94
N ASP A 455 -19.77 -1.79 9.11
CA ASP A 455 -19.90 -3.09 8.45
C ASP A 455 -19.17 -3.16 7.09
N ASN A 456 -19.30 -4.28 6.37
CA ASN A 456 -18.61 -4.55 5.10
C ASN A 456 -18.91 -3.57 3.96
N ARG A 457 -19.86 -2.66 4.09
CA ARG A 457 -20.02 -1.55 3.15
C ARG A 457 -18.84 -0.58 3.19
N SER A 458 -18.06 -0.64 4.26
CA SER A 458 -16.85 0.14 4.48
C SER A 458 -15.56 -0.66 4.29
N ARG A 459 -15.65 -1.90 3.79
CA ARG A 459 -14.50 -2.73 3.47
C ARG A 459 -13.67 -2.09 2.35
N ILE A 460 -12.34 -2.11 2.49
CA ILE A 460 -11.42 -1.52 1.52
C ILE A 460 -11.24 -2.43 0.31
N ASN A 461 -10.85 -3.68 0.56
CA ASN A 461 -10.57 -4.65 -0.49
C ASN A 461 -11.21 -6.01 -0.18
N LYS A 462 -11.75 -6.63 -1.21
CA LYS A 462 -12.11 -8.04 -1.22
C LYS A 462 -11.20 -8.75 -2.23
N PRO A 463 -10.20 -9.51 -1.78
CA PRO A 463 -9.29 -10.22 -2.66
C PRO A 463 -10.00 -11.04 -3.74
N SER A 464 -9.38 -11.18 -4.89
CA SER A 464 -9.93 -11.88 -6.07
C SER A 464 -11.19 -11.26 -6.67
N THR A 465 -11.47 -9.97 -6.40
CA THR A 465 -12.56 -9.21 -7.04
C THR A 465 -12.04 -7.91 -7.66
N VAL A 466 -12.71 -7.41 -8.69
CA VAL A 466 -12.35 -6.19 -9.42
C VAL A 466 -13.56 -5.25 -9.49
N GLY A 467 -13.31 -3.94 -9.52
CA GLY A 467 -14.30 -2.90 -9.82
C GLY A 467 -15.07 -2.34 -8.62
N THR A 468 -14.98 -2.94 -7.45
CA THR A 468 -15.68 -2.49 -6.24
C THR A 468 -14.76 -2.14 -5.07
N ASN A 469 -13.46 -2.40 -5.20
CA ASN A 469 -12.46 -2.22 -4.16
C ASN A 469 -11.85 -0.80 -4.17
N TRP A 470 -11.18 -0.44 -3.07
CA TRP A 470 -10.36 0.78 -2.95
C TRP A 470 -11.16 2.10 -2.99
N ARG A 471 -12.47 2.04 -2.77
CA ARG A 471 -13.39 3.17 -3.01
C ARG A 471 -13.87 3.85 -1.74
N TRP A 472 -13.91 3.13 -0.62
CA TRP A 472 -14.50 3.66 0.61
C TRP A 472 -13.73 4.86 1.16
N ARG A 473 -14.50 5.86 1.64
CA ARG A 473 -13.98 7.06 2.31
C ARG A 473 -14.76 7.40 3.58
N LEU A 474 -14.06 8.10 4.49
CA LEU A 474 -14.70 8.83 5.58
C LEU A 474 -15.55 9.98 5.06
N GLY A 475 -16.66 10.27 5.75
CA GLY A 475 -17.38 11.54 5.62
C GLY A 475 -16.72 12.64 6.46
N GLU A 476 -17.03 13.89 6.13
CA GLU A 476 -16.42 15.08 6.80
C GLU A 476 -16.57 15.09 8.33
N ASN A 477 -17.64 14.49 8.87
CA ASN A 477 -17.95 14.53 10.30
C ASN A 477 -17.77 13.18 11.02
N ASP A 478 -17.08 12.23 10.43
CA ASP A 478 -16.92 10.89 11.00
C ASP A 478 -15.94 10.82 12.17
N LEU A 479 -14.92 11.64 12.15
CA LEU A 479 -13.89 11.71 13.20
C LEU A 479 -14.35 12.62 14.34
N THR A 480 -15.30 12.13 15.13
CA THR A 480 -15.90 12.89 16.22
C THR A 480 -14.98 12.97 17.45
N GLU A 481 -15.23 13.97 18.32
CA GLU A 481 -14.55 14.09 19.61
C GLU A 481 -14.80 12.86 20.50
N ASP A 482 -16.04 12.37 20.56
CA ASP A 482 -16.39 11.17 21.34
C ASP A 482 -15.60 9.94 20.91
N LEU A 483 -15.45 9.73 19.59
CA LEU A 483 -14.64 8.63 19.04
C LEU A 483 -13.16 8.79 19.41
N LYS A 484 -12.63 10.00 19.30
CA LYS A 484 -11.26 10.34 19.69
C LYS A 484 -11.00 10.03 21.16
N ASP A 485 -11.87 10.49 22.04
CA ASP A 485 -11.75 10.29 23.49
C ASP A 485 -11.88 8.81 23.86
N GLU A 486 -12.75 8.06 23.18
CA GLU A 486 -12.88 6.62 23.36
C GLU A 486 -11.58 5.89 22.98
N ILE A 487 -11.02 6.17 21.80
CA ILE A 487 -9.76 5.59 21.33
C ILE A 487 -8.63 5.92 22.29
N ARG A 488 -8.53 7.19 22.70
CA ARG A 488 -7.55 7.64 23.69
C ARG A 488 -7.67 6.88 25.02
N GLY A 489 -8.89 6.73 25.50
CA GLY A 489 -9.17 6.00 26.74
C GLY A 489 -8.77 4.53 26.67
N MET A 490 -9.00 3.86 25.53
CA MET A 490 -8.57 2.48 25.31
C MET A 490 -7.04 2.39 25.21
N THR A 491 -6.41 3.28 24.46
CA THR A 491 -4.95 3.35 24.27
C THR A 491 -4.23 3.56 25.59
N LEU A 492 -4.72 4.49 26.42
CA LEU A 492 -4.21 4.77 27.76
C LEU A 492 -4.32 3.54 28.68
N ARG A 493 -5.51 2.92 28.71
CA ARG A 493 -5.83 1.77 29.57
C ARG A 493 -4.85 0.61 29.38
N TYR A 494 -4.41 0.38 28.14
CA TYR A 494 -3.53 -0.74 27.80
C TYR A 494 -2.06 -0.35 27.66
N GLY A 495 -1.68 0.84 28.12
CA GLY A 495 -0.29 1.30 28.16
C GLY A 495 0.34 1.47 26.78
N ARG A 496 -0.45 1.97 25.80
CA ARG A 496 0.02 2.18 24.41
C ARG A 496 0.02 3.65 23.99
N MET A 497 -0.16 4.52 24.96
CA MET A 497 -0.29 5.96 24.77
C MET A 497 0.99 6.57 24.21
N ASN A 498 0.85 7.41 23.19
CA ASN A 498 1.91 8.31 22.74
C ASN A 498 1.97 9.51 23.73
N TRP A 499 3.12 9.66 24.37
CA TRP A 499 3.38 10.75 25.35
C TRP A 499 4.30 11.86 24.76
N GLY A 500 4.71 11.70 23.47
CA GLY A 500 5.62 12.62 22.77
C GLY A 500 4.96 13.86 22.15
#